data_134460ad8b676707f7d17fa79c07c756
#
_entry.id   134460ad8b676707f7d17fa79c07c756
#
_cell.length_a   1.000
_cell.length_b   1.000
_cell.length_c   1.000
_cell.angle_alpha   90.00
_cell.angle_beta   90.00
_cell.angle_gamma   90.00
#
_symmetry.space_group_name_H-M   'P 1'
#
loop_
_entity.id
_entity.type
_entity.pdbx_description
1 polymer ?
#
loop_
_entity_poly.entity_id
_entity_poly.type
_entity_poly.pdbx_seq_one_letter_code
_entity_poly.pdbx_strand_id
1 'polypeptide(L)'
;MMLVGLLLPGTTVSFPSYEVLENIPVVAHRGASKDAPENTLPAFKKAWLQGADAIEGDFHLTADNEIVCVHDANIRHYTQKNIEVRNLTLAELKKLDFGRWHDQQFAGTRIPTFKEVVATIPKGKRIFIEIKSDAKLVPPLIQQLRNSSLKLQQIVIISFHKDVIKAVEDKWPELKTFWLTRFKTNESGELEPAPKTVLRTLETLGTDGLSTHFEGLTSELVKSFQKAGYEYHVWTVDEIPTANALIEMGVQSITTNVPGKIGKAIRAPSK
;
A
#
# COMPACT_ATOMS: atom_id res chain seq x y z
N MET A 1 -60.86 -23.12 9.68
CA MET A 1 -59.64 -23.33 8.87
C MET A 1 -58.73 -22.12 9.09
N MET A 2 -57.83 -22.20 10.09
CA MET A 2 -56.90 -21.16 10.49
C MET A 2 -55.60 -21.30 9.69
N LEU A 3 -55.27 -20.27 8.90
CA LEU A 3 -53.95 -20.17 8.23
C LEU A 3 -52.91 -19.72 9.29
N VAL A 4 -51.95 -20.58 9.60
CA VAL A 4 -50.78 -20.25 10.40
C VAL A 4 -49.72 -19.69 9.43
N GLY A 5 -49.46 -18.41 9.55
CA GLY A 5 -48.37 -17.77 8.80
C GLY A 5 -47.02 -18.12 9.44
N LEU A 6 -46.14 -18.78 8.66
CA LEU A 6 -44.74 -19.05 9.02
C LEU A 6 -43.92 -17.75 8.84
N LEU A 7 -43.51 -17.15 9.96
CA LEU A 7 -42.50 -16.09 9.98
C LEU A 7 -41.11 -16.74 9.85
N LEU A 8 -40.41 -16.46 8.76
CA LEU A 8 -39.01 -16.79 8.59
C LEU A 8 -38.16 -15.90 9.52
N PRO A 9 -37.16 -16.44 10.23
CA PRO A 9 -36.28 -15.63 11.05
C PRO A 9 -35.39 -14.76 10.18
N GLY A 10 -35.45 -13.44 10.40
CA GLY A 10 -34.59 -12.46 9.75
C GLY A 10 -33.14 -12.70 10.15
N THR A 11 -32.30 -12.96 9.17
CA THR A 11 -30.85 -12.94 9.33
C THR A 11 -30.41 -11.50 9.60
N THR A 12 -30.10 -11.18 10.86
CA THR A 12 -29.41 -9.95 11.23
C THR A 12 -27.97 -10.04 10.69
N VAL A 13 -27.69 -9.29 9.65
CA VAL A 13 -26.32 -9.04 9.20
C VAL A 13 -25.67 -8.22 10.30
N SER A 14 -24.84 -8.85 11.12
CA SER A 14 -23.98 -8.18 12.09
C SER A 14 -22.84 -7.52 11.32
N PHE A 15 -22.90 -6.20 11.18
CA PHE A 15 -21.73 -5.44 10.73
C PHE A 15 -20.69 -5.47 11.84
N PRO A 16 -19.40 -5.74 11.54
CA PRO A 16 -18.35 -5.68 12.54
C PRO A 16 -18.32 -4.28 13.14
N SER A 17 -18.39 -4.18 14.46
CA SER A 17 -18.16 -2.96 15.20
C SER A 17 -16.76 -2.46 14.86
N TYR A 18 -16.63 -1.23 14.36
CA TYR A 18 -15.33 -0.58 14.19
C TYR A 18 -14.68 -0.47 15.57
N GLU A 19 -13.73 -1.35 15.86
CA GLU A 19 -12.79 -1.13 16.95
C GLU A 19 -12.02 0.14 16.59
N VAL A 20 -12.13 1.16 17.43
CA VAL A 20 -11.22 2.31 17.39
C VAL A 20 -9.84 1.72 17.63
N LEU A 21 -9.01 1.65 16.59
CA LEU A 21 -7.66 1.13 16.69
C LEU A 21 -6.92 2.03 17.67
N GLU A 22 -6.56 1.49 18.84
CA GLU A 22 -5.75 2.21 19.83
C GLU A 22 -4.44 2.74 19.24
N ASN A 23 -4.00 2.17 18.12
CA ASN A 23 -2.82 2.60 17.39
C ASN A 23 -3.04 2.46 15.87
N ILE A 24 -3.12 3.60 15.18
CA ILE A 24 -3.15 3.65 13.71
C ILE A 24 -1.81 3.16 13.14
N PRO A 25 -1.81 2.15 12.24
CA PRO A 25 -0.59 1.64 11.64
C PRO A 25 0.15 2.68 10.81
N VAL A 26 1.47 2.76 11.03
CA VAL A 26 2.41 3.56 10.25
C VAL A 26 3.07 2.69 9.20
N VAL A 27 2.81 2.99 7.93
CA VAL A 27 3.37 2.31 6.76
C VAL A 27 4.53 3.14 6.23
N ALA A 28 5.73 2.56 6.16
CA ALA A 28 6.91 3.25 5.65
C ALA A 28 6.93 3.20 4.12
N HIS A 29 6.63 4.35 3.48
CA HIS A 29 6.57 4.54 2.03
C HIS A 29 7.93 4.30 1.37
N ARG A 30 8.05 3.21 0.61
CA ARG A 30 9.31 2.75 0.01
C ARG A 30 10.42 2.53 1.06
N GLY A 31 10.04 2.17 2.29
CA GLY A 31 10.87 2.17 3.48
C GLY A 31 10.97 3.53 4.17
N ALA A 32 12.01 3.77 4.97
CA ALA A 32 12.31 5.09 5.54
C ALA A 32 12.98 5.96 4.45
N SER A 33 12.24 6.30 3.41
CA SER A 33 12.76 6.86 2.14
C SER A 33 13.32 8.27 2.25
N LYS A 34 13.03 8.99 3.35
CA LYS A 34 13.70 10.27 3.65
C LYS A 34 15.12 10.09 4.17
N ASP A 35 15.42 8.96 4.83
CA ASP A 35 16.67 8.70 5.53
C ASP A 35 17.60 7.70 4.80
N ALA A 36 17.07 7.01 3.78
CA ALA A 36 17.81 6.03 2.98
C ALA A 36 17.17 5.92 1.58
N PRO A 37 17.92 5.48 0.55
CA PRO A 37 17.38 5.40 -0.81
C PRO A 37 16.13 4.52 -0.87
N GLU A 38 15.05 5.08 -1.42
CA GLU A 38 13.74 4.44 -1.51
C GLU A 38 13.83 3.05 -2.18
N ASN A 39 12.91 2.16 -1.80
CA ASN A 39 12.79 0.82 -2.39
C ASN A 39 14.08 -0.02 -2.29
N THR A 40 14.89 0.19 -1.26
CA THR A 40 16.13 -0.55 -1.03
C THR A 40 16.13 -1.26 0.33
N LEU A 41 16.98 -2.30 0.46
CA LEU A 41 17.14 -2.99 1.76
C LEU A 41 17.58 -2.06 2.89
N PRO A 42 18.50 -1.07 2.69
CA PRO A 42 18.78 -0.05 3.70
C PRO A 42 17.55 0.72 4.16
N ALA A 43 16.68 1.18 3.25
CA ALA A 43 15.45 1.91 3.60
C ALA A 43 14.46 1.04 4.38
N PHE A 44 14.25 -0.21 3.98
CA PHE A 44 13.35 -1.13 4.69
C PHE A 44 13.89 -1.48 6.09
N LYS A 45 15.16 -1.81 6.22
CA LYS A 45 15.80 -2.05 7.53
C LYS A 45 15.72 -0.81 8.44
N LYS A 46 15.92 0.38 7.88
CA LYS A 46 15.82 1.65 8.62
C LYS A 46 14.38 1.88 9.11
N ALA A 47 13.37 1.57 8.28
CA ALA A 47 11.96 1.66 8.67
C ALA A 47 11.64 0.78 9.88
N TRP A 48 12.12 -0.47 9.89
CA TRP A 48 11.95 -1.35 11.05
C TRP A 48 12.62 -0.82 12.31
N LEU A 49 13.84 -0.30 12.21
CA LEU A 49 14.55 0.33 13.34
C LEU A 49 13.80 1.57 13.87
N GLN A 50 13.08 2.27 13.03
CA GLN A 50 12.26 3.43 13.38
C GLN A 50 10.87 3.05 13.92
N GLY A 51 10.56 1.76 14.03
CA GLY A 51 9.32 1.26 14.63
C GLY A 51 8.11 1.27 13.69
N ALA A 52 8.30 1.24 12.37
CA ALA A 52 7.20 1.09 11.41
C ALA A 52 6.38 -0.20 11.67
N ASP A 53 5.07 -0.16 11.40
CA ASP A 53 4.18 -1.33 11.51
C ASP A 53 4.12 -2.12 10.22
N ALA A 54 4.38 -1.44 9.12
CA ALA A 54 4.51 -2.03 7.80
C ALA A 54 5.55 -1.26 6.98
N ILE A 55 6.09 -1.93 5.97
CA ILE A 55 6.77 -1.27 4.84
C ILE A 55 5.83 -1.28 3.64
N GLU A 56 6.00 -0.30 2.78
CA GLU A 56 5.43 -0.31 1.44
C GLU A 56 6.60 -0.33 0.44
N GLY A 57 6.41 -1.01 -0.70
CA GLY A 57 7.38 -1.07 -1.78
C GLY A 57 6.73 -1.28 -3.13
N ASP A 58 7.37 -0.73 -4.16
CA ASP A 58 6.94 -0.71 -5.56
C ASP A 58 7.58 -1.86 -6.35
N PHE A 59 6.80 -2.66 -7.08
CA PHE A 59 7.33 -3.86 -7.72
C PHE A 59 7.07 -3.88 -9.23
N HIS A 60 8.13 -4.29 -9.97
CA HIS A 60 8.14 -4.48 -11.42
C HIS A 60 8.68 -5.86 -11.80
N LEU A 61 8.33 -6.30 -13.03
CA LEU A 61 8.96 -7.46 -13.67
C LEU A 61 10.17 -7.02 -14.50
N THR A 62 11.23 -7.84 -14.42
CA THR A 62 12.42 -7.76 -15.30
C THR A 62 12.17 -8.50 -16.62
N ALA A 63 13.14 -8.40 -17.55
CA ALA A 63 13.08 -9.14 -18.83
C ALA A 63 13.05 -10.66 -18.66
N ASP A 64 13.65 -11.18 -17.59
CA ASP A 64 13.70 -12.60 -17.23
C ASP A 64 12.63 -13.00 -16.17
N ASN A 65 11.57 -12.18 -16.04
CA ASN A 65 10.41 -12.37 -15.15
C ASN A 65 10.74 -12.45 -13.64
N GLU A 66 11.83 -11.88 -13.22
CA GLU A 66 12.13 -11.69 -11.80
C GLU A 66 11.38 -10.46 -11.26
N ILE A 67 10.98 -10.49 -9.98
CA ILE A 67 10.28 -9.38 -9.35
C ILE A 67 11.31 -8.54 -8.58
N VAL A 68 11.43 -7.27 -8.96
CA VAL A 68 12.36 -6.29 -8.33
C VAL A 68 11.61 -5.11 -7.75
N CYS A 69 12.22 -4.45 -6.75
CA CYS A 69 11.62 -3.34 -6.03
C CYS A 69 12.25 -2.01 -6.48
N VAL A 70 11.46 -1.17 -7.17
CA VAL A 70 11.83 0.17 -7.63
C VAL A 70 10.56 0.91 -8.05
N HIS A 71 10.47 2.24 -7.84
CA HIS A 71 9.27 3.00 -8.16
C HIS A 71 9.09 3.22 -9.67
N ASP A 72 10.09 3.80 -10.32
CA ASP A 72 9.99 4.16 -11.73
C ASP A 72 10.31 2.97 -12.64
N ALA A 73 9.48 2.74 -13.64
CA ALA A 73 9.77 1.77 -14.70
C ALA A 73 11.08 2.11 -15.43
N ASN A 74 11.37 3.41 -15.62
CA ASN A 74 12.62 3.90 -16.18
C ASN A 74 13.62 4.25 -15.07
N ILE A 75 14.75 3.56 -15.05
CA ILE A 75 15.75 3.67 -13.96
C ILE A 75 16.69 4.87 -14.06
N ARG A 76 16.41 5.83 -14.95
CA ARG A 76 17.28 7.00 -15.18
C ARG A 76 17.54 7.80 -13.90
N HIS A 77 16.51 7.99 -13.09
CA HIS A 77 16.62 8.74 -11.83
C HIS A 77 17.67 8.13 -10.88
N TYR A 78 17.70 6.80 -10.76
CA TYR A 78 18.57 6.08 -9.82
C TYR A 78 19.97 5.86 -10.36
N THR A 79 20.10 5.55 -11.66
CA THR A 79 21.32 5.01 -12.25
C THR A 79 21.91 5.88 -13.35
N GLN A 80 21.23 6.99 -13.74
CA GLN A 80 21.52 7.85 -14.88
C GLN A 80 21.41 7.14 -16.26
N LYS A 81 20.94 5.88 -16.28
CA LYS A 81 20.71 5.10 -17.50
C LYS A 81 19.25 5.21 -17.92
N ASN A 82 19.00 5.69 -19.13
CA ASN A 82 17.65 5.79 -19.69
C ASN A 82 17.20 4.43 -20.25
N ILE A 83 16.89 3.49 -19.36
CA ILE A 83 16.48 2.11 -19.69
C ILE A 83 15.31 1.74 -18.78
N GLU A 84 14.37 0.97 -19.28
CA GLU A 84 13.27 0.43 -18.48
C GLU A 84 13.64 -0.90 -17.82
N VAL A 85 13.13 -1.12 -16.63
CA VAL A 85 13.32 -2.36 -15.84
C VAL A 85 12.98 -3.61 -16.65
N ARG A 86 11.86 -3.59 -17.37
CA ARG A 86 11.40 -4.71 -18.21
C ARG A 86 12.32 -5.08 -19.37
N ASN A 87 13.30 -4.23 -19.71
CA ASN A 87 14.26 -4.46 -20.77
C ASN A 87 15.61 -5.00 -20.26
N LEU A 88 15.76 -5.20 -18.95
CA LEU A 88 16.96 -5.71 -18.32
C LEU A 88 16.66 -6.98 -17.53
N THR A 89 17.60 -7.92 -17.55
CA THR A 89 17.60 -9.09 -16.67
C THR A 89 17.94 -8.68 -15.23
N LEU A 90 17.56 -9.50 -14.26
CA LEU A 90 17.96 -9.31 -12.86
C LEU A 90 19.49 -9.20 -12.74
N ALA A 91 20.23 -10.02 -13.45
CA ALA A 91 21.70 -10.02 -13.42
C ALA A 91 22.31 -8.68 -13.91
N GLU A 92 21.69 -8.03 -14.90
CA GLU A 92 22.09 -6.71 -15.39
C GLU A 92 21.72 -5.61 -14.38
N LEU A 93 20.50 -5.64 -13.84
CA LEU A 93 20.04 -4.69 -12.82
C LEU A 93 20.91 -4.73 -11.56
N LYS A 94 21.30 -5.93 -11.11
CA LYS A 94 22.16 -6.13 -9.93
C LYS A 94 23.58 -5.55 -10.09
N LYS A 95 24.02 -5.20 -11.30
CA LYS A 95 25.31 -4.51 -11.53
C LYS A 95 25.21 -3.00 -11.31
N LEU A 96 23.99 -2.43 -11.29
CA LEU A 96 23.76 -0.99 -11.19
C LEU A 96 23.71 -0.53 -9.73
N ASP A 97 24.03 0.75 -9.52
CA ASP A 97 23.98 1.41 -8.22
C ASP A 97 22.65 2.15 -8.05
N PHE A 98 21.85 1.74 -7.10
CA PHE A 98 20.55 2.32 -6.75
C PHE A 98 20.57 3.15 -5.46
N GLY A 99 21.77 3.45 -4.92
CA GLY A 99 21.88 4.18 -3.66
C GLY A 99 22.58 5.52 -3.75
N ARG A 100 23.60 5.63 -4.60
CA ARG A 100 24.45 6.82 -4.70
C ARG A 100 23.69 8.11 -5.01
N TRP A 101 22.58 8.02 -5.73
CA TRP A 101 21.73 9.17 -6.08
C TRP A 101 21.15 9.86 -4.84
N HIS A 102 20.90 9.10 -3.78
CA HIS A 102 20.35 9.61 -2.52
C HIS A 102 21.46 10.25 -1.65
N ASP A 103 22.52 9.50 -1.41
CA ASP A 103 23.70 9.97 -0.69
C ASP A 103 24.89 9.04 -0.98
N GLN A 104 26.14 9.59 -0.95
CA GLN A 104 27.37 8.84 -1.20
C GLN A 104 27.57 7.67 -0.24
N GLN A 105 27.08 7.76 1.01
CA GLN A 105 27.16 6.66 1.98
C GLN A 105 26.42 5.39 1.55
N PHE A 106 25.44 5.53 0.65
CA PHE A 106 24.68 4.42 0.08
C PHE A 106 25.22 3.92 -1.27
N ALA A 107 26.37 4.43 -1.70
CA ALA A 107 26.99 3.97 -2.95
C ALA A 107 27.18 2.46 -2.95
N GLY A 108 26.87 1.82 -4.08
CA GLY A 108 26.94 0.36 -4.23
C GLY A 108 25.67 -0.39 -3.78
N THR A 109 24.64 0.30 -3.29
CA THR A 109 23.33 -0.33 -2.99
C THR A 109 22.73 -0.92 -4.28
N ARG A 110 22.26 -2.16 -4.19
CA ARG A 110 21.66 -2.88 -5.32
C ARG A 110 20.15 -2.88 -5.24
N ILE A 111 19.50 -2.91 -6.41
CA ILE A 111 18.04 -3.13 -6.48
C ILE A 111 17.69 -4.45 -5.80
N PRO A 112 16.72 -4.48 -4.85
CA PRO A 112 16.35 -5.74 -4.22
C PRO A 112 15.30 -6.50 -5.05
N THR A 113 15.36 -7.82 -4.95
CA THR A 113 14.28 -8.70 -5.38
C THR A 113 13.16 -8.70 -4.35
N PHE A 114 11.95 -9.11 -4.74
CA PHE A 114 10.83 -9.32 -3.82
C PHE A 114 11.21 -10.25 -2.65
N LYS A 115 11.89 -11.35 -2.94
CA LYS A 115 12.38 -12.31 -1.92
C LYS A 115 13.32 -11.65 -0.91
N GLU A 116 14.24 -10.80 -1.36
CA GLU A 116 15.15 -10.07 -0.46
C GLU A 116 14.41 -9.06 0.41
N VAL A 117 13.38 -8.39 -0.13
CA VAL A 117 12.51 -7.48 0.65
C VAL A 117 11.76 -8.27 1.72
N VAL A 118 11.08 -9.37 1.35
CA VAL A 118 10.36 -10.24 2.29
C VAL A 118 11.24 -10.72 3.43
N ALA A 119 12.50 -11.06 3.15
CA ALA A 119 13.45 -11.51 4.17
C ALA A 119 13.79 -10.43 5.23
N THR A 120 13.46 -9.16 4.98
CA THR A 120 13.65 -8.09 5.98
C THR A 120 12.49 -7.97 6.97
N ILE A 121 11.33 -8.58 6.68
CA ILE A 121 10.08 -8.34 7.42
C ILE A 121 10.10 -9.09 8.76
N PRO A 122 10.03 -8.40 9.91
CA PRO A 122 9.97 -9.05 11.20
C PRO A 122 8.63 -9.79 11.41
N LYS A 123 8.64 -10.77 12.31
CA LYS A 123 7.42 -11.50 12.69
C LYS A 123 6.32 -10.52 13.13
N GLY A 124 5.12 -10.68 12.56
CA GLY A 124 3.94 -9.86 12.88
C GLY A 124 3.90 -8.49 12.21
N LYS A 125 4.96 -8.06 11.53
CA LYS A 125 4.97 -6.84 10.71
C LYS A 125 4.41 -7.10 9.33
N ARG A 126 3.93 -6.04 8.65
CA ARG A 126 3.22 -6.14 7.36
C ARG A 126 4.02 -5.57 6.20
N ILE A 127 3.64 -5.95 4.99
CA ILE A 127 4.10 -5.35 3.75
C ILE A 127 2.91 -4.93 2.89
N PHE A 128 2.95 -3.71 2.37
CA PHE A 128 2.11 -3.20 1.31
C PHE A 128 2.89 -3.33 0.00
N ILE A 129 2.38 -4.14 -0.91
CA ILE A 129 3.02 -4.47 -2.19
C ILE A 129 2.31 -3.69 -3.27
N GLU A 130 2.92 -2.57 -3.75
CA GLU A 130 2.41 -1.86 -4.90
C GLU A 130 2.85 -2.54 -6.18
N ILE A 131 1.90 -3.04 -6.96
CA ILE A 131 2.17 -3.57 -8.30
C ILE A 131 2.10 -2.39 -9.28
N LYS A 132 3.28 -1.99 -9.81
CA LYS A 132 3.45 -0.86 -10.74
C LYS A 132 3.31 -1.27 -12.20
N SER A 133 3.56 -2.53 -12.51
CA SER A 133 3.42 -3.09 -13.85
C SER A 133 2.00 -3.63 -14.07
N ASP A 134 1.78 -4.28 -15.21
CA ASP A 134 0.50 -4.89 -15.56
C ASP A 134 0.20 -6.17 -14.75
N ALA A 135 -0.97 -6.77 -14.99
CA ALA A 135 -1.43 -7.97 -14.30
C ALA A 135 -0.56 -9.22 -14.55
N LYS A 136 0.42 -9.16 -15.44
CA LYS A 136 1.39 -10.29 -15.66
C LYS A 136 2.27 -10.52 -14.43
N LEU A 137 2.46 -9.50 -13.59
CA LEU A 137 3.19 -9.67 -12.34
C LEU A 137 2.41 -10.51 -11.32
N VAL A 138 1.08 -10.55 -11.37
CA VAL A 138 0.24 -11.20 -10.36
C VAL A 138 0.53 -12.71 -10.20
N PRO A 139 0.59 -13.54 -11.24
CA PRO A 139 0.86 -14.97 -11.08
C PRO A 139 2.22 -15.28 -10.41
N PRO A 140 3.36 -14.72 -10.86
CA PRO A 140 4.65 -14.98 -10.20
C PRO A 140 4.71 -14.43 -8.77
N LEU A 141 4.04 -13.29 -8.49
CA LEU A 141 3.96 -12.75 -7.13
C LEU A 141 3.21 -13.71 -6.19
N ILE A 142 2.03 -14.18 -6.59
CA ILE A 142 1.24 -15.14 -5.81
C ILE A 142 2.07 -16.41 -5.53
N GLN A 143 2.79 -16.91 -6.53
CA GLN A 143 3.67 -18.07 -6.34
C GLN A 143 4.76 -17.80 -5.31
N GLN A 144 5.43 -16.63 -5.37
CA GLN A 144 6.45 -16.25 -4.39
C GLN A 144 5.87 -16.04 -2.99
N LEU A 145 4.68 -15.43 -2.88
CA LEU A 145 3.98 -15.23 -1.61
C LEU A 145 3.61 -16.56 -0.94
N ARG A 146 3.05 -17.52 -1.69
CA ARG A 146 2.72 -18.87 -1.19
C ARG A 146 3.94 -19.64 -0.71
N ASN A 147 5.10 -19.40 -1.30
CA ASN A 147 6.38 -20.01 -0.92
C ASN A 147 7.13 -19.21 0.17
N SER A 148 6.59 -18.08 0.61
CA SER A 148 7.19 -17.23 1.65
C SER A 148 6.79 -17.68 3.05
N SER A 149 7.46 -17.13 4.08
CA SER A 149 7.08 -17.30 5.48
C SER A 149 5.96 -16.35 5.94
N LEU A 150 5.50 -15.45 5.05
CA LEU A 150 4.47 -14.48 5.38
C LEU A 150 3.09 -15.16 5.55
N LYS A 151 2.35 -14.68 6.54
CA LYS A 151 0.95 -15.05 6.73
C LYS A 151 0.04 -14.05 6.00
N LEU A 152 -1.17 -14.45 5.65
CA LEU A 152 -2.15 -13.60 4.94
C LEU A 152 -2.28 -12.20 5.57
N GLN A 153 -2.38 -12.13 6.91
CA GLN A 153 -2.55 -10.87 7.65
C GLN A 153 -1.35 -9.91 7.54
N GLN A 154 -0.20 -10.41 7.05
CA GLN A 154 1.00 -9.59 6.84
C GLN A 154 1.07 -9.00 5.43
N ILE A 155 0.21 -9.43 4.51
CA ILE A 155 0.25 -9.11 3.09
C ILE A 155 -0.90 -8.17 2.74
N VAL A 156 -0.58 -7.06 2.09
CA VAL A 156 -1.54 -6.13 1.49
C VAL A 156 -1.09 -5.86 0.07
N ILE A 157 -1.97 -6.03 -0.90
CA ILE A 157 -1.71 -5.67 -2.30
C ILE A 157 -2.35 -4.33 -2.61
N ILE A 158 -1.60 -3.44 -3.23
CA ILE A 158 -2.10 -2.14 -3.67
C ILE A 158 -1.72 -1.90 -5.14
N SER A 159 -2.55 -1.19 -5.88
CA SER A 159 -2.25 -0.76 -7.25
C SER A 159 -3.19 0.35 -7.72
N PHE A 160 -2.70 1.24 -8.59
CA PHE A 160 -3.53 2.15 -9.38
C PHE A 160 -4.24 1.42 -10.54
N HIS A 161 -3.70 0.30 -10.98
CA HIS A 161 -4.21 -0.50 -12.09
C HIS A 161 -5.37 -1.39 -11.63
N LYS A 162 -6.58 -1.10 -12.13
CA LYS A 162 -7.80 -1.84 -11.77
C LYS A 162 -7.74 -3.30 -12.19
N ASP A 163 -7.15 -3.60 -13.34
CA ASP A 163 -6.93 -4.94 -13.85
C ASP A 163 -6.00 -5.76 -12.97
N VAL A 164 -5.03 -5.12 -12.33
CA VAL A 164 -4.14 -5.75 -11.35
C VAL A 164 -4.92 -6.15 -10.10
N ILE A 165 -5.68 -5.22 -9.49
CA ILE A 165 -6.52 -5.53 -8.32
C ILE A 165 -7.49 -6.67 -8.66
N LYS A 166 -8.21 -6.55 -9.79
CA LYS A 166 -9.14 -7.60 -10.22
C LYS A 166 -8.46 -8.96 -10.42
N ALA A 167 -7.25 -8.97 -10.99
CA ALA A 167 -6.50 -10.21 -11.19
C ALA A 167 -6.04 -10.85 -9.87
N VAL A 168 -5.78 -10.05 -8.82
CA VAL A 168 -5.47 -10.57 -7.47
C VAL A 168 -6.72 -11.17 -6.84
N GLU A 169 -7.84 -10.43 -6.85
CA GLU A 169 -9.14 -10.88 -6.31
C GLU A 169 -9.60 -12.20 -6.95
N ASP A 170 -9.47 -12.32 -8.28
CA ASP A 170 -9.85 -13.54 -9.00
C ASP A 170 -8.96 -14.74 -8.69
N LYS A 171 -7.70 -14.53 -8.28
CA LYS A 171 -6.73 -15.62 -8.06
C LYS A 171 -6.53 -15.97 -6.59
N TRP A 172 -6.72 -15.01 -5.70
CA TRP A 172 -6.51 -15.20 -4.27
C TRP A 172 -7.33 -14.17 -3.46
N PRO A 173 -8.69 -14.31 -3.40
CA PRO A 173 -9.61 -13.35 -2.79
C PRO A 173 -9.43 -13.18 -1.27
N GLU A 174 -8.64 -14.06 -0.61
CA GLU A 174 -8.34 -13.91 0.80
C GLU A 174 -7.21 -12.91 1.09
N LEU A 175 -6.50 -12.43 0.06
CA LEU A 175 -5.51 -11.37 0.21
C LEU A 175 -6.20 -10.03 0.37
N LYS A 176 -5.73 -9.25 1.33
CA LYS A 176 -6.16 -7.86 1.50
C LYS A 176 -5.71 -7.03 0.30
N THR A 177 -6.65 -6.34 -0.34
CA THR A 177 -6.36 -5.47 -1.49
C THR A 177 -6.93 -4.07 -1.31
N PHE A 178 -6.19 -3.03 -1.76
CA PHE A 178 -6.69 -1.67 -1.84
C PHE A 178 -6.41 -1.07 -3.21
N TRP A 179 -7.45 -0.49 -3.82
CA TRP A 179 -7.26 0.27 -5.04
C TRP A 179 -6.69 1.66 -4.72
N LEU A 180 -5.59 2.01 -5.40
CA LEU A 180 -4.97 3.33 -5.30
C LEU A 180 -5.69 4.33 -6.22
N THR A 181 -6.06 5.48 -5.68
CA THR A 181 -6.64 6.56 -6.45
C THR A 181 -6.30 7.92 -5.83
N ARG A 182 -6.66 9.00 -6.52
CA ARG A 182 -6.48 10.36 -6.02
C ARG A 182 -7.73 11.16 -6.37
N PHE A 183 -8.29 11.83 -5.39
CA PHE A 183 -9.28 12.86 -5.63
C PHE A 183 -8.60 14.19 -5.99
N LYS A 184 -9.19 14.93 -6.93
CA LYS A 184 -8.83 16.30 -7.25
C LYS A 184 -10.11 17.12 -7.25
N THR A 185 -10.03 18.37 -6.84
CA THR A 185 -11.14 19.31 -6.99
C THR A 185 -11.04 19.94 -8.37
N ASN A 186 -12.10 19.83 -9.18
CA ASN A 186 -12.19 20.45 -10.49
C ASN A 186 -12.51 21.96 -10.38
N GLU A 187 -12.60 22.66 -11.51
CA GLU A 187 -12.89 24.09 -11.55
C GLU A 187 -14.27 24.45 -10.97
N SER A 188 -15.22 23.52 -10.95
CA SER A 188 -16.56 23.68 -10.35
C SER A 188 -16.59 23.39 -8.85
N GLY A 189 -15.46 23.04 -8.23
CA GLY A 189 -15.37 22.68 -6.81
C GLY A 189 -15.78 21.24 -6.49
N GLU A 190 -16.01 20.40 -7.50
CA GLU A 190 -16.43 19.00 -7.34
C GLU A 190 -15.22 18.07 -7.31
N LEU A 191 -15.34 16.94 -6.60
CA LEU A 191 -14.30 15.91 -6.56
C LEU A 191 -14.29 15.07 -7.84
N GLU A 192 -13.11 14.90 -8.43
CA GLU A 192 -12.83 13.99 -9.52
C GLU A 192 -11.76 12.95 -9.11
N PRO A 193 -12.05 11.63 -9.30
CA PRO A 193 -13.33 11.05 -9.72
C PRO A 193 -14.44 11.29 -8.68
N ALA A 194 -15.69 11.35 -9.13
CA ALA A 194 -16.83 11.49 -8.22
C ALA A 194 -16.87 10.32 -7.21
N PRO A 195 -17.16 10.55 -5.90
CA PRO A 195 -17.16 9.49 -4.88
C PRO A 195 -18.06 8.28 -5.22
N LYS A 196 -19.21 8.51 -5.84
CA LYS A 196 -20.09 7.44 -6.34
C LYS A 196 -19.41 6.55 -7.39
N THR A 197 -18.59 7.14 -8.26
CA THR A 197 -17.85 6.39 -9.28
C THR A 197 -16.77 5.53 -8.63
N VAL A 198 -16.10 6.05 -7.61
CA VAL A 198 -15.12 5.31 -6.83
C VAL A 198 -15.78 4.14 -6.11
N LEU A 199 -16.90 4.34 -5.42
CA LEU A 199 -17.67 3.26 -4.74
C LEU A 199 -18.05 2.13 -5.71
N ARG A 200 -18.60 2.46 -6.88
CA ARG A 200 -18.91 1.46 -7.91
C ARG A 200 -17.66 0.70 -8.40
N THR A 201 -16.54 1.41 -8.49
CA THR A 201 -15.28 0.78 -8.88
C THR A 201 -14.83 -0.23 -7.83
N LEU A 202 -14.86 0.12 -6.53
CA LEU A 202 -14.51 -0.78 -5.43
C LEU A 202 -15.40 -2.04 -5.42
N GLU A 203 -16.71 -1.86 -5.60
CA GLU A 203 -17.69 -2.95 -5.71
C GLU A 203 -17.37 -3.88 -6.90
N THR A 204 -17.12 -3.29 -8.08
CA THR A 204 -16.78 -4.06 -9.30
C THR A 204 -15.47 -4.84 -9.17
N LEU A 205 -14.48 -4.27 -8.46
CA LEU A 205 -13.19 -4.91 -8.22
C LEU A 205 -13.28 -6.03 -7.17
N GLY A 206 -14.18 -5.92 -6.20
CA GLY A 206 -14.26 -6.82 -5.05
C GLY A 206 -13.23 -6.52 -3.97
N THR A 207 -12.56 -5.36 -4.04
CA THR A 207 -11.47 -4.96 -3.14
C THR A 207 -11.96 -4.58 -1.74
N ASP A 208 -11.12 -4.73 -0.72
CA ASP A 208 -11.44 -4.40 0.68
C ASP A 208 -11.55 -2.90 0.95
N GLY A 209 -10.96 -2.07 0.08
CA GLY A 209 -10.99 -0.62 0.28
C GLY A 209 -10.14 0.16 -0.72
N LEU A 210 -9.78 1.36 -0.30
CA LEU A 210 -9.00 2.28 -1.12
C LEU A 210 -7.88 2.92 -0.31
N SER A 211 -6.85 3.36 -1.03
CA SER A 211 -5.79 4.20 -0.48
C SER A 211 -5.60 5.42 -1.37
N THR A 212 -5.69 6.62 -0.79
CA THR A 212 -5.71 7.87 -1.56
C THR A 212 -4.64 8.86 -1.12
N HIS A 213 -4.30 9.78 -2.02
CA HIS A 213 -3.58 10.99 -1.60
C HIS A 213 -4.43 11.75 -0.57
N PHE A 214 -3.78 12.31 0.44
CA PHE A 214 -4.47 12.92 1.60
C PHE A 214 -5.10 14.29 1.30
N GLU A 215 -4.66 15.00 0.27
CA GLU A 215 -5.15 16.34 -0.05
C GLU A 215 -6.63 16.32 -0.46
N GLY A 216 -7.39 17.30 0.01
CA GLY A 216 -8.80 17.46 -0.31
C GLY A 216 -9.74 16.48 0.40
N LEU A 217 -9.25 15.67 1.34
CA LEU A 217 -10.09 14.78 2.13
C LEU A 217 -10.89 15.54 3.19
N THR A 218 -12.12 15.07 3.42
CA THR A 218 -12.99 15.51 4.52
C THR A 218 -13.44 14.31 5.35
N SER A 219 -13.82 14.56 6.60
CA SER A 219 -14.36 13.52 7.49
C SER A 219 -15.60 12.83 6.88
N GLU A 220 -16.45 13.60 6.19
CA GLU A 220 -17.67 13.09 5.53
C GLU A 220 -17.30 12.13 4.40
N LEU A 221 -16.27 12.47 3.60
CA LEU A 221 -15.82 11.63 2.50
C LEU A 221 -15.28 10.30 3.04
N VAL A 222 -14.34 10.32 4.00
CA VAL A 222 -13.77 9.12 4.61
C VAL A 222 -14.88 8.26 5.21
N LYS A 223 -15.76 8.82 6.04
CA LYS A 223 -16.87 8.12 6.68
C LYS A 223 -17.88 7.55 5.67
N SER A 224 -18.05 8.17 4.50
CA SER A 224 -18.95 7.66 3.46
C SER A 224 -18.49 6.31 2.91
N PHE A 225 -17.19 6.13 2.69
CA PHE A 225 -16.60 4.87 2.25
C PHE A 225 -16.64 3.81 3.37
N GLN A 226 -16.33 4.20 4.60
CA GLN A 226 -16.39 3.30 5.75
C GLN A 226 -17.81 2.79 6.01
N LYS A 227 -18.84 3.66 5.91
CA LYS A 227 -20.24 3.25 6.00
C LYS A 227 -20.67 2.28 4.90
N ALA A 228 -20.02 2.34 3.75
CA ALA A 228 -20.20 1.38 2.66
C ALA A 228 -19.40 0.07 2.85
N GLY A 229 -18.66 -0.07 3.95
CA GLY A 229 -17.91 -1.28 4.32
C GLY A 229 -16.47 -1.31 3.83
N TYR A 230 -15.93 -0.19 3.29
CA TYR A 230 -14.56 -0.12 2.76
C TYR A 230 -13.58 0.48 3.74
N GLU A 231 -12.37 -0.08 3.79
CA GLU A 231 -11.25 0.51 4.51
C GLU A 231 -10.70 1.73 3.75
N TYR A 232 -10.26 2.76 4.50
CA TYR A 232 -9.74 4.00 3.94
C TYR A 232 -8.32 4.29 4.44
N HIS A 233 -7.34 4.30 3.52
CA HIS A 233 -5.93 4.49 3.80
C HIS A 233 -5.42 5.74 3.08
N VAL A 234 -4.31 6.35 3.58
CA VAL A 234 -3.80 7.60 3.02
C VAL A 234 -2.29 7.58 2.81
N TRP A 235 -1.83 8.32 1.78
CA TRP A 235 -0.45 8.55 1.40
C TRP A 235 -0.29 9.94 0.76
N THR A 236 0.87 10.56 0.73
CA THR A 236 2.05 10.34 1.54
C THR A 236 2.11 11.45 2.58
N VAL A 237 2.10 11.12 3.87
CA VAL A 237 1.88 12.06 4.97
C VAL A 237 3.15 12.19 5.80
N ASP A 238 3.87 13.29 5.66
CA ASP A 238 5.17 13.52 6.32
C ASP A 238 5.10 14.57 7.45
N GLU A 239 3.94 15.23 7.62
CA GLU A 239 3.75 16.27 8.62
C GLU A 239 2.79 15.84 9.74
N ILE A 240 3.22 16.08 11.00
CA ILE A 240 2.48 15.65 12.20
C ILE A 240 1.08 16.26 12.28
N PRO A 241 0.87 17.57 12.03
CA PRO A 241 -0.50 18.14 12.07
C PRO A 241 -1.43 17.48 11.07
N THR A 242 -0.95 17.19 9.87
CA THR A 242 -1.71 16.48 8.83
C THR A 242 -2.04 15.05 9.27
N ALA A 243 -1.07 14.33 9.85
CA ALA A 243 -1.30 12.99 10.35
C ALA A 243 -2.41 12.96 11.42
N ASN A 244 -2.35 13.87 12.39
CA ASN A 244 -3.36 13.97 13.46
C ASN A 244 -4.75 14.26 12.89
N ALA A 245 -4.87 15.25 11.99
CA ALA A 245 -6.15 15.57 11.35
C ALA A 245 -6.75 14.36 10.58
N LEU A 246 -5.93 13.61 9.89
CA LEU A 246 -6.37 12.40 9.14
C LEU A 246 -6.81 11.27 10.09
N ILE A 247 -6.13 11.12 11.23
CA ILE A 247 -6.53 10.16 12.29
C ILE A 247 -7.90 10.54 12.85
N GLU A 248 -8.15 11.82 13.12
CA GLU A 248 -9.45 12.32 13.58
C GLU A 248 -10.57 12.11 12.53
N MET A 249 -10.23 12.11 11.23
CA MET A 249 -11.15 11.75 10.15
C MET A 249 -11.48 10.24 10.14
N GLY A 250 -10.68 9.40 10.81
CA GLY A 250 -10.89 7.96 10.94
C GLY A 250 -10.18 7.10 9.90
N VAL A 251 -9.08 7.59 9.28
CA VAL A 251 -8.28 6.75 8.37
C VAL A 251 -7.65 5.56 9.11
N GLN A 252 -7.45 4.44 8.41
CA GLN A 252 -7.04 3.18 9.02
C GLN A 252 -5.55 2.85 8.87
N SER A 253 -4.80 3.62 8.10
CA SER A 253 -3.33 3.67 8.15
C SER A 253 -2.80 4.95 7.52
N ILE A 254 -1.57 5.29 7.86
CA ILE A 254 -0.83 6.42 7.29
C ILE A 254 0.45 5.89 6.64
N THR A 255 0.61 6.15 5.35
CA THR A 255 1.84 5.87 4.60
C THR A 255 2.71 7.14 4.57
N THR A 256 3.98 7.02 4.97
CA THR A 256 4.90 8.16 5.19
C THR A 256 6.34 7.84 4.82
N ASN A 257 7.08 8.87 4.34
CA ASN A 257 8.53 8.78 4.11
C ASN A 257 9.37 8.87 5.41
N VAL A 258 8.73 9.31 6.52
CA VAL A 258 9.38 9.59 7.81
C VAL A 258 8.75 8.78 8.97
N PRO A 259 8.77 7.43 8.89
CA PRO A 259 8.00 6.57 9.81
C PRO A 259 8.35 6.80 11.29
N GLY A 260 9.62 7.10 11.60
CA GLY A 260 10.04 7.40 12.97
C GLY A 260 9.45 8.70 13.53
N LYS A 261 9.35 9.76 12.70
CA LYS A 261 8.74 11.06 13.06
C LYS A 261 7.25 10.89 13.34
N ILE A 262 6.53 10.32 12.37
CA ILE A 262 5.07 10.16 12.47
C ILE A 262 4.72 9.16 13.57
N GLY A 263 5.38 8.00 13.61
CA GLY A 263 5.09 6.95 14.60
C GLY A 263 5.28 7.42 16.05
N LYS A 264 6.31 8.21 16.34
CA LYS A 264 6.51 8.81 17.67
C LYS A 264 5.39 9.79 18.03
N ALA A 265 4.96 10.61 17.08
CA ALA A 265 3.96 11.63 17.32
C ALA A 265 2.57 11.05 17.62
N ILE A 266 2.12 10.07 16.81
CA ILE A 266 0.76 9.52 16.94
C ILE A 266 0.61 8.49 18.06
N ARG A 267 1.72 7.95 18.60
CA ARG A 267 1.73 7.01 19.73
C ARG A 267 2.07 7.67 21.06
N ALA A 268 2.41 8.97 21.06
CA ALA A 268 2.63 9.70 22.28
C ALA A 268 1.31 9.80 23.05
N PRO A 269 1.29 9.56 24.38
CA PRO A 269 0.07 9.77 25.16
C PRO A 269 -0.39 11.23 24.99
N SER A 270 -1.70 11.39 24.77
CA SER A 270 -2.33 12.70 24.73
C SER A 270 -2.02 13.44 26.05
N LYS A 271 -1.40 14.62 25.96
CA LYS A 271 -1.10 15.45 27.14
C LYS A 271 -2.37 16.05 27.70
#